data_e7c01dda0f9351817ec98d3820033767
#
_entry.id   e7c01dda0f9351817ec98d3820033767
#
_cell.length_a   1.000
_cell.length_b   1.000
_cell.length_c   1.000
_cell.angle_alpha   90.00
_cell.angle_beta   90.00
_cell.angle_gamma   90.00
#
_symmetry.space_group_name_H-M   'P 1'
#
loop_
_entity.id
_entity.type
_entity.pdbx_description
1 polymer ?
#
loop_
_entity_poly.entity_id
_entity_poly.type
_entity_poly.pdbx_seq_one_letter_code
_entity_poly.pdbx_strand_id
1 'polypeptide(L)'
;RIKELRKQKGVSQEFLAEESGLSLRTIQRIENGETNPTGESLKRLSNALNVNPDELIDWSIKEDKRYLTFLNLSALTFLFFPLLGILIPFILWTSRKGKIKNINKLGKDLINFEITWTLLLFFIPFLWFLFSKIGILESFTLSRVFIIIGVMYFINLIFILLNTLRISNENDIIYNPKIKFLR
;
A
#
# COMPACT_ATOMS: atom_id res chain seq x y z
N ARG A 1 14.78 11.05 -14.94
CA ARG A 1 14.04 11.66 -16.07
C ARG A 1 14.68 12.96 -16.56
N ILE A 2 15.00 13.91 -15.68
CA ILE A 2 15.65 15.20 -16.07
C ILE A 2 16.96 14.95 -16.78
N LYS A 3 17.83 14.08 -16.26
CA LYS A 3 19.10 13.68 -16.89
C LYS A 3 18.92 13.10 -18.30
N GLU A 4 17.88 12.31 -18.50
CA GLU A 4 17.57 11.71 -19.81
C GLU A 4 17.14 12.77 -20.83
N LEU A 5 16.21 13.65 -20.44
CA LEU A 5 15.73 14.74 -21.29
C LEU A 5 16.86 15.71 -21.64
N ARG A 6 17.72 16.06 -20.66
CA ARG A 6 18.89 16.88 -20.92
C ARG A 6 19.82 16.23 -21.95
N LYS A 7 20.13 14.93 -21.79
CA LYS A 7 20.97 14.18 -22.73
C LYS A 7 20.34 14.08 -24.12
N GLN A 8 19.02 13.85 -24.19
CA GLN A 8 18.31 13.84 -25.50
C GLN A 8 18.39 15.16 -26.21
N LYS A 9 18.43 16.28 -25.48
CA LYS A 9 18.61 17.63 -26.04
C LYS A 9 20.07 18.02 -26.28
N GLY A 10 21.02 17.14 -25.92
CA GLY A 10 22.46 17.35 -26.17
C GLY A 10 23.07 18.47 -25.33
N VAL A 11 22.46 18.88 -24.24
CA VAL A 11 22.95 20.00 -23.42
C VAL A 11 23.74 19.52 -22.18
N SER A 12 24.71 20.35 -21.72
CA SER A 12 25.52 20.05 -20.55
C SER A 12 24.78 20.36 -19.25
N GLN A 13 25.30 19.88 -18.11
CA GLN A 13 24.75 20.22 -16.80
C GLN A 13 24.93 21.71 -16.46
N GLU A 14 26.05 22.27 -16.90
CA GLU A 14 26.38 23.69 -16.76
C GLU A 14 25.38 24.56 -17.52
N PHE A 15 25.11 24.21 -18.78
CA PHE A 15 24.12 24.91 -19.61
C PHE A 15 22.72 24.82 -18.97
N LEU A 16 22.31 23.65 -18.46
CA LEU A 16 21.02 23.49 -17.80
C LEU A 16 20.95 24.31 -16.50
N ALA A 17 22.08 24.43 -15.78
CA ALA A 17 22.15 25.24 -14.55
C ALA A 17 21.97 26.74 -14.89
N GLU A 18 22.64 27.23 -15.92
CA GLU A 18 22.53 28.61 -16.41
C GLU A 18 21.12 28.95 -16.87
N GLU A 19 20.55 28.15 -17.76
CA GLU A 19 19.21 28.36 -18.32
C GLU A 19 18.09 28.25 -17.28
N SER A 20 18.25 27.35 -16.29
CA SER A 20 17.25 27.22 -15.20
C SER A 20 17.45 28.20 -14.06
N GLY A 21 18.59 28.91 -14.00
CA GLY A 21 18.97 29.75 -12.87
C GLY A 21 19.16 28.97 -11.57
N LEU A 22 19.49 27.68 -11.65
CA LEU A 22 19.82 26.83 -10.52
C LEU A 22 21.32 26.62 -10.43
N SER A 23 21.86 26.35 -9.23
CA SER A 23 23.28 26.02 -9.12
C SER A 23 23.61 24.69 -9.78
N LEU A 24 24.82 24.55 -10.36
CA LEU A 24 25.32 23.30 -10.93
C LEU A 24 25.20 22.15 -9.89
N ARG A 25 25.53 22.42 -8.64
CA ARG A 25 25.38 21.43 -7.53
C ARG A 25 23.93 20.98 -7.33
N THR A 26 22.98 21.89 -7.52
CA THR A 26 21.55 21.53 -7.46
C THR A 26 21.16 20.61 -8.61
N ILE A 27 21.61 20.92 -9.82
CA ILE A 27 21.37 20.06 -11.00
C ILE A 27 21.96 18.66 -10.78
N GLN A 28 23.22 18.58 -10.32
CA GLN A 28 23.87 17.30 -10.02
C GLN A 28 23.10 16.47 -8.99
N ARG A 29 22.66 17.07 -7.89
CA ARG A 29 21.88 16.39 -6.85
C ARG A 29 20.53 15.88 -7.37
N ILE A 30 19.86 16.67 -8.19
CA ILE A 30 18.60 16.26 -8.83
C ILE A 30 18.84 15.09 -9.78
N GLU A 31 19.86 15.17 -10.65
CA GLU A 31 20.18 14.11 -11.60
C GLU A 31 20.68 12.81 -10.97
N ASN A 32 21.28 12.89 -9.79
CA ASN A 32 21.69 11.75 -8.96
C ASN A 32 20.54 11.15 -8.15
N GLY A 33 19.36 11.80 -8.15
CA GLY A 33 18.20 11.34 -7.37
C GLY A 33 18.28 11.66 -5.88
N GLU A 34 19.23 12.49 -5.44
CA GLU A 34 19.39 12.91 -4.04
C GLU A 34 18.31 13.93 -3.61
N THR A 35 17.76 14.66 -4.59
CA THR A 35 16.74 15.68 -4.36
C THR A 35 15.73 15.67 -5.50
N ASN A 36 14.45 15.74 -5.18
CA ASN A 36 13.40 15.93 -6.17
C ASN A 36 13.14 17.43 -6.36
N PRO A 37 13.10 17.94 -7.60
CA PRO A 37 12.70 19.32 -7.84
C PRO A 37 11.22 19.50 -7.50
N THR A 38 10.87 20.61 -6.86
CA THR A 38 9.49 20.94 -6.47
C THR A 38 9.18 22.38 -6.80
N GLY A 39 7.92 22.68 -7.02
CA GLY A 39 7.45 24.03 -7.18
C GLY A 39 8.23 24.85 -8.23
N GLU A 40 8.87 25.92 -7.79
CA GLU A 40 9.59 26.86 -8.64
C GLU A 40 10.79 26.20 -9.38
N SER A 41 11.54 25.32 -8.73
CA SER A 41 12.68 24.64 -9.38
C SER A 41 12.23 23.70 -10.50
N LEU A 42 11.08 23.05 -10.34
CA LEU A 42 10.49 22.21 -11.39
C LEU A 42 10.07 23.05 -12.59
N LYS A 43 9.40 24.20 -12.34
CA LYS A 43 8.98 25.13 -13.39
C LYS A 43 10.18 25.71 -14.17
N ARG A 44 11.26 26.10 -13.48
CA ARG A 44 12.48 26.59 -14.12
C ARG A 44 13.15 25.53 -14.99
N LEU A 45 13.24 24.28 -14.51
CA LEU A 45 13.80 23.18 -15.27
C LEU A 45 12.93 22.84 -16.48
N SER A 46 11.61 22.87 -16.37
CA SER A 46 10.71 22.62 -17.51
C SER A 46 10.85 23.68 -18.58
N ASN A 47 10.98 24.96 -18.20
CA ASN A 47 11.23 26.05 -19.13
C ASN A 47 12.59 25.88 -19.83
N ALA A 48 13.67 25.64 -19.05
CA ALA A 48 15.02 25.44 -19.60
C ALA A 48 15.12 24.26 -20.56
N LEU A 49 14.36 23.19 -20.29
CA LEU A 49 14.28 22.02 -21.16
C LEU A 49 13.18 22.14 -22.21
N ASN A 50 12.41 23.22 -22.25
CA ASN A 50 11.27 23.41 -23.15
C ASN A 50 10.35 22.17 -23.21
N VAL A 51 9.86 21.74 -22.05
CA VAL A 51 8.95 20.61 -21.86
C VAL A 51 7.89 21.00 -20.80
N ASN A 52 6.79 20.28 -20.78
CA ASN A 52 5.82 20.47 -19.70
C ASN A 52 6.39 20.02 -18.34
N PRO A 53 6.07 20.68 -17.22
CA PRO A 53 6.51 20.25 -15.90
C PRO A 53 6.18 18.78 -15.59
N ASP A 54 5.06 18.28 -16.10
CA ASP A 54 4.63 16.89 -15.93
C ASP A 54 5.55 15.88 -16.62
N GLU A 55 6.25 16.29 -17.68
CA GLU A 55 7.23 15.44 -18.37
C GLU A 55 8.53 15.26 -17.57
N LEU A 56 8.85 16.21 -16.68
CA LEU A 56 10.01 16.15 -15.80
C LEU A 56 9.79 15.27 -14.58
N ILE A 57 8.54 15.12 -14.17
CA ILE A 57 8.19 14.27 -13.04
C ILE A 57 8.20 12.83 -13.53
N ASP A 58 9.06 12.02 -12.93
CA ASP A 58 9.02 10.58 -13.18
C ASP A 58 7.80 9.98 -12.48
N TRP A 59 6.67 9.94 -13.18
CA TRP A 59 5.45 9.27 -12.74
C TRP A 59 5.55 7.75 -12.90
N SER A 60 6.75 7.21 -13.23
CA SER A 60 6.90 5.77 -13.36
C SER A 60 6.53 5.09 -12.04
N ILE A 61 5.42 4.39 -12.11
CA ILE A 61 4.97 3.53 -11.01
C ILE A 61 6.01 2.41 -10.90
N LYS A 62 6.82 2.45 -9.86
CA LYS A 62 7.86 1.45 -9.63
C LYS A 62 7.24 0.09 -9.30
N GLU A 63 7.79 -0.96 -9.87
CA GLU A 63 7.50 -2.31 -9.41
C GLU A 63 8.36 -2.60 -8.17
N ASP A 64 7.72 -2.73 -7.03
CA ASP A 64 8.38 -3.06 -5.76
C ASP A 64 7.63 -4.18 -5.05
N LYS A 65 7.94 -5.41 -5.46
CA LYS A 65 7.36 -6.63 -4.88
C LYS A 65 7.71 -6.78 -3.40
N ARG A 66 8.90 -6.35 -2.98
CA ARG A 66 9.32 -6.43 -1.57
C ARG A 66 8.41 -5.58 -0.70
N TYR A 67 8.11 -4.37 -1.16
CA TYR A 67 7.19 -3.50 -0.44
C TYR A 67 5.76 -4.04 -0.43
N LEU A 68 5.26 -4.59 -1.54
CA LEU A 68 3.94 -5.22 -1.59
C LEU A 68 3.84 -6.41 -0.62
N THR A 69 4.87 -7.25 -0.58
CA THR A 69 4.97 -8.36 0.39
C THR A 69 5.00 -7.85 1.82
N PHE A 70 5.80 -6.82 2.10
CA PHE A 70 5.86 -6.20 3.42
C PHE A 70 4.51 -5.61 3.85
N LEU A 71 3.84 -4.89 2.95
CA LEU A 71 2.50 -4.36 3.16
C LEU A 71 1.50 -5.48 3.50
N ASN A 72 1.55 -6.60 2.77
CA ASN A 72 0.68 -7.73 3.01
C ASN A 72 0.97 -8.40 4.37
N LEU A 73 2.24 -8.65 4.69
CA LEU A 73 2.66 -9.24 5.97
C LEU A 73 2.40 -8.34 7.16
N SER A 74 2.32 -7.03 6.97
CA SER A 74 1.99 -6.09 8.05
C SER A 74 0.62 -6.34 8.66
N ALA A 75 -0.29 -6.98 7.92
CA ALA A 75 -1.59 -7.40 8.46
C ALA A 75 -1.46 -8.45 9.57
N LEU A 76 -0.35 -9.22 9.64
CA LEU A 76 -0.11 -10.16 10.74
C LEU A 76 -0.12 -9.51 12.14
N THR A 77 -0.07 -8.19 12.21
CA THR A 77 -0.26 -7.45 13.45
C THR A 77 -1.64 -7.67 14.08
N PHE A 78 -2.61 -8.22 13.33
CA PHE A 78 -3.90 -8.67 13.88
C PHE A 78 -3.74 -9.72 14.99
N LEU A 79 -2.66 -10.51 14.96
CA LEU A 79 -2.36 -11.52 15.99
C LEU A 79 -2.18 -10.92 17.38
N PHE A 80 -1.73 -9.69 17.50
CA PHE A 80 -1.63 -8.97 18.76
C PHE A 80 -2.95 -8.29 19.13
N PHE A 81 -3.56 -7.62 18.15
CA PHE A 81 -4.84 -6.96 18.32
C PHE A 81 -5.52 -6.74 16.96
N PRO A 82 -6.82 -7.13 16.79
CA PRO A 82 -7.48 -7.11 15.48
C PRO A 82 -7.40 -5.77 14.74
N LEU A 83 -7.54 -4.64 15.44
CA LEU A 83 -7.47 -3.33 14.80
C LEU A 83 -6.07 -2.98 14.27
N LEU A 84 -5.00 -3.56 14.80
CA LEU A 84 -3.65 -3.34 14.27
C LEU A 84 -3.49 -3.95 12.87
N GLY A 85 -4.18 -5.05 12.59
CA GLY A 85 -4.24 -5.65 11.24
C GLY A 85 -4.88 -4.74 10.20
N ILE A 86 -5.64 -3.71 10.63
CA ILE A 86 -6.20 -2.68 9.75
C ILE A 86 -5.30 -1.44 9.74
N LEU A 87 -4.92 -0.93 10.91
CA LEU A 87 -4.22 0.35 11.05
C LEU A 87 -2.83 0.35 10.42
N ILE A 88 -2.02 -0.70 10.69
CA ILE A 88 -0.65 -0.77 10.19
C ILE A 88 -0.61 -0.87 8.67
N PRO A 89 -1.36 -1.80 8.01
CA PRO A 89 -1.43 -1.81 6.54
C PRO A 89 -2.00 -0.52 5.95
N PHE A 90 -2.96 0.13 6.61
CA PHE A 90 -3.53 1.40 6.15
C PHE A 90 -2.47 2.52 6.11
N ILE A 91 -1.67 2.66 7.16
CA ILE A 91 -0.58 3.65 7.22
C ILE A 91 0.46 3.37 6.13
N LEU A 92 0.89 2.11 5.98
CA LEU A 92 1.87 1.70 4.98
C LEU A 92 1.35 1.91 3.54
N TRP A 93 0.10 1.54 3.28
CA TRP A 93 -0.53 1.77 1.98
C TRP A 93 -0.59 3.25 1.62
N THR A 94 -1.10 4.09 2.54
CA THR A 94 -1.26 5.54 2.29
C THR A 94 0.07 6.25 2.10
N SER A 95 1.14 5.82 2.77
CA SER A 95 2.49 6.41 2.65
C SER A 95 3.11 6.23 1.26
N ARG A 96 2.73 5.17 0.54
CA ARG A 96 3.27 4.83 -0.80
C ARG A 96 2.21 4.78 -1.89
N LYS A 97 0.99 5.22 -1.58
CA LYS A 97 -0.13 5.26 -2.52
C LYS A 97 0.28 6.00 -3.81
N GLY A 98 0.02 5.37 -4.96
CA GLY A 98 0.34 5.93 -6.27
C GLY A 98 1.81 5.85 -6.69
N LYS A 99 2.72 5.37 -5.83
CA LYS A 99 4.16 5.27 -6.12
C LYS A 99 4.61 3.86 -6.53
N ILE A 100 3.82 2.85 -6.22
CA ILE A 100 4.14 1.44 -6.48
C ILE A 100 3.01 0.81 -7.27
N LYS A 101 3.37 0.01 -8.29
CA LYS A 101 2.43 -0.75 -9.10
C LYS A 101 1.62 -1.71 -8.21
N ASN A 102 0.33 -1.79 -8.47
CA ASN A 102 -0.63 -2.65 -7.74
C ASN A 102 -0.84 -2.34 -6.25
N ILE A 103 -0.15 -1.34 -5.67
CA ILE A 103 -0.30 -1.00 -4.24
C ILE A 103 -1.74 -0.60 -3.88
N ASN A 104 -2.43 0.09 -4.78
CA ASN A 104 -3.80 0.52 -4.54
C ASN A 104 -4.78 -0.66 -4.55
N LYS A 105 -4.59 -1.63 -5.46
CA LYS A 105 -5.39 -2.87 -5.51
C LYS A 105 -5.15 -3.68 -4.24
N LEU A 106 -3.89 -3.97 -3.91
CA LEU A 106 -3.53 -4.73 -2.72
C LEU A 106 -4.01 -4.06 -1.43
N GLY A 107 -3.72 -2.76 -1.25
CA GLY A 107 -4.08 -2.03 -0.03
C GLY A 107 -5.58 -2.00 0.22
N LYS A 108 -6.37 -1.69 -0.81
CA LYS A 108 -7.84 -1.71 -0.69
C LYS A 108 -8.38 -3.11 -0.38
N ASP A 109 -7.89 -4.13 -1.07
CA ASP A 109 -8.38 -5.50 -0.90
C ASP A 109 -8.03 -6.05 0.48
N LEU A 110 -6.79 -5.83 0.94
CA LEU A 110 -6.31 -6.22 2.26
C LEU A 110 -7.10 -5.53 3.38
N ILE A 111 -7.25 -4.21 3.31
CA ILE A 111 -7.94 -3.45 4.35
C ILE A 111 -9.43 -3.78 4.38
N ASN A 112 -10.09 -3.90 3.22
CA ASN A 112 -11.49 -4.32 3.16
C ASN A 112 -11.69 -5.72 3.75
N PHE A 113 -10.75 -6.64 3.51
CA PHE A 113 -10.75 -7.97 4.10
C PHE A 113 -10.58 -7.90 5.61
N GLU A 114 -9.57 -7.19 6.13
CA GLU A 114 -9.31 -7.08 7.56
C GLU A 114 -10.46 -6.42 8.34
N ILE A 115 -11.09 -5.38 7.77
CA ILE A 115 -12.29 -4.76 8.35
C ILE A 115 -13.43 -5.80 8.40
N THR A 116 -13.70 -6.47 7.28
CA THR A 116 -14.76 -7.50 7.21
C THR A 116 -14.49 -8.60 8.23
N TRP A 117 -13.25 -9.08 8.30
CA TRP A 117 -12.84 -10.14 9.21
C TRP A 117 -12.97 -9.74 10.68
N THR A 118 -12.55 -8.53 11.01
CA THR A 118 -12.70 -7.97 12.37
C THR A 118 -14.17 -7.84 12.76
N LEU A 119 -15.03 -7.39 11.86
CA LEU A 119 -16.47 -7.34 12.11
C LEU A 119 -17.05 -8.74 12.36
N LEU A 120 -16.69 -9.73 11.53
CA LEU A 120 -17.13 -11.11 11.69
C LEU A 120 -16.65 -11.72 13.03
N LEU A 121 -15.42 -11.39 13.46
CA LEU A 121 -14.84 -11.86 14.70
C LEU A 121 -15.70 -11.49 15.93
N PHE A 122 -16.31 -10.31 15.93
CA PHE A 122 -17.20 -9.87 16.99
C PHE A 122 -18.65 -10.30 16.77
N PHE A 123 -19.10 -10.30 15.51
CA PHE A 123 -20.50 -10.51 15.17
C PHE A 123 -20.92 -11.99 15.28
N ILE A 124 -20.05 -12.93 14.93
CA ILE A 124 -20.35 -14.37 14.99
C ILE A 124 -20.58 -14.83 16.44
N PRO A 125 -19.70 -14.57 17.44
CA PRO A 125 -19.95 -14.93 18.82
C PRO A 125 -21.18 -14.22 19.42
N PHE A 126 -21.41 -12.95 19.01
CA PHE A 126 -22.57 -12.19 19.45
C PHE A 126 -23.89 -12.83 18.95
N LEU A 127 -23.97 -13.20 17.67
CA LEU A 127 -25.14 -13.89 17.14
C LEU A 127 -25.35 -15.25 17.83
N TRP A 128 -24.27 -16.00 18.07
CA TRP A 128 -24.40 -17.24 18.80
C TRP A 128 -24.98 -17.02 20.20
N PHE A 129 -24.50 -16.01 20.92
CA PHE A 129 -25.04 -15.65 22.23
C PHE A 129 -26.55 -15.37 22.14
N LEU A 130 -27.02 -14.60 21.17
CA LEU A 130 -28.44 -14.30 20.98
C LEU A 130 -29.25 -15.57 20.69
N PHE A 131 -28.83 -16.39 19.74
CA PHE A 131 -29.55 -17.61 19.36
C PHE A 131 -29.53 -18.68 20.46
N SER A 132 -28.50 -18.74 21.26
CA SER A 132 -28.46 -19.59 22.45
C SER A 132 -29.49 -19.14 23.52
N LYS A 133 -29.68 -17.82 23.70
CA LYS A 133 -30.66 -17.27 24.64
C LYS A 133 -32.10 -17.57 24.27
N ILE A 134 -32.42 -17.66 22.96
CA ILE A 134 -33.75 -18.01 22.46
C ILE A 134 -33.94 -19.53 22.25
N GLY A 135 -32.95 -20.34 22.63
CA GLY A 135 -33.03 -21.81 22.58
C GLY A 135 -32.87 -22.41 21.16
N ILE A 136 -32.46 -21.65 20.17
CA ILE A 136 -32.23 -22.14 18.80
C ILE A 136 -30.87 -22.87 18.68
N LEU A 137 -29.87 -22.42 19.41
CA LEU A 137 -28.55 -23.02 19.43
C LEU A 137 -28.18 -23.54 20.81
N GLU A 138 -27.24 -24.48 20.86
CA GLU A 138 -26.69 -24.98 22.12
C GLU A 138 -26.16 -23.87 23.02
N SER A 139 -26.09 -24.14 24.31
CA SER A 139 -25.67 -23.20 25.33
C SER A 139 -24.35 -22.49 24.98
N PHE A 140 -24.35 -21.18 25.11
CA PHE A 140 -23.17 -20.33 24.97
C PHE A 140 -22.16 -20.66 26.06
N THR A 141 -20.99 -21.16 25.68
CA THR A 141 -19.87 -21.46 26.58
C THR A 141 -18.61 -20.74 26.14
N LEU A 142 -17.83 -20.26 27.11
CA LEU A 142 -16.58 -19.55 26.83
C LEU A 142 -15.58 -20.42 26.01
N SER A 143 -15.50 -21.71 26.28
CA SER A 143 -14.63 -22.63 25.57
C SER A 143 -14.95 -22.69 24.07
N ARG A 144 -16.22 -22.74 23.70
CA ARG A 144 -16.64 -22.72 22.28
C ARG A 144 -16.34 -21.39 21.61
N VAL A 145 -16.48 -20.28 22.33
CA VAL A 145 -16.12 -18.95 21.81
C VAL A 145 -14.62 -18.88 21.50
N PHE A 146 -13.76 -19.36 22.40
CA PHE A 146 -12.32 -19.42 22.17
C PHE A 146 -11.95 -20.29 20.97
N ILE A 147 -12.62 -21.41 20.77
CA ILE A 147 -12.40 -22.27 19.59
C ILE A 147 -12.75 -21.51 18.31
N ILE A 148 -13.92 -20.84 18.26
CA ILE A 148 -14.34 -20.06 17.09
C ILE A 148 -13.31 -18.96 16.79
N ILE A 149 -12.93 -18.18 17.80
CA ILE A 149 -11.92 -17.14 17.65
C ILE A 149 -10.61 -17.73 17.12
N GLY A 150 -10.14 -18.83 17.70
CA GLY A 150 -8.91 -19.52 17.27
C GLY A 150 -8.98 -19.97 15.80
N VAL A 151 -10.10 -20.56 15.39
CA VAL A 151 -10.33 -20.96 13.98
C VAL A 151 -10.33 -19.74 13.06
N MET A 152 -10.99 -18.65 13.46
CA MET A 152 -11.01 -17.42 12.67
C MET A 152 -9.62 -16.80 12.52
N TYR A 153 -8.84 -16.75 13.60
CA TYR A 153 -7.43 -16.28 13.56
C TYR A 153 -6.58 -17.15 12.63
N PHE A 154 -6.76 -18.47 12.72
CA PHE A 154 -6.02 -19.40 11.85
C PHE A 154 -6.37 -19.24 10.37
N ILE A 155 -7.64 -19.08 10.04
CA ILE A 155 -8.08 -18.85 8.65
C ILE A 155 -7.54 -17.51 8.13
N ASN A 156 -7.61 -16.42 8.92
CA ASN A 156 -7.04 -15.13 8.53
C ASN A 156 -5.53 -15.25 8.24
N LEU A 157 -4.79 -15.90 9.13
CA LEU A 157 -3.36 -16.18 8.94
C LEU A 157 -3.10 -16.87 7.60
N ILE A 158 -3.88 -17.92 7.28
CA ILE A 158 -3.76 -18.64 6.00
C ILE A 158 -3.97 -17.69 4.81
N PHE A 159 -5.00 -16.83 4.84
CA PHE A 159 -5.24 -15.87 3.75
C PHE A 159 -4.06 -14.92 3.54
N ILE A 160 -3.48 -14.38 4.62
CA ILE A 160 -2.32 -13.50 4.52
C ILE A 160 -1.12 -14.24 3.93
N LEU A 161 -0.82 -15.46 4.40
CA LEU A 161 0.31 -16.25 3.91
C LEU A 161 0.13 -16.67 2.44
N LEU A 162 -1.06 -17.13 2.05
CA LEU A 162 -1.35 -17.48 0.66
C LEU A 162 -1.21 -16.28 -0.28
N ASN A 163 -1.69 -15.11 0.13
CA ASN A 163 -1.53 -13.89 -0.67
C ASN A 163 -0.09 -13.40 -0.71
N THR A 164 0.71 -13.65 0.33
CA THR A 164 2.16 -13.41 0.30
C THR A 164 2.83 -14.22 -0.82
N LEU A 165 2.51 -15.51 -0.93
CA LEU A 165 3.02 -16.37 -1.99
C LEU A 165 2.53 -15.92 -3.38
N ARG A 166 1.26 -15.49 -3.50
CA ARG A 166 0.69 -14.97 -4.75
C ARG A 166 1.41 -13.70 -5.22
N ILE A 167 1.70 -12.76 -4.30
CA ILE A 167 2.46 -11.54 -4.60
C ILE A 167 3.86 -11.89 -5.09
N SER A 168 4.53 -12.83 -4.43
CA SER A 168 5.87 -13.29 -4.84
C SER A 168 5.89 -13.87 -6.26
N ASN A 169 4.84 -14.64 -6.61
CA ASN A 169 4.70 -15.32 -7.90
C ASN A 169 3.97 -14.49 -8.97
N GLU A 170 3.73 -13.20 -8.73
CA GLU A 170 3.02 -12.28 -9.64
C GLU A 170 1.57 -12.69 -9.95
N ASN A 171 0.97 -13.51 -9.13
CA ASN A 171 -0.40 -13.93 -9.28
C ASN A 171 -1.38 -12.90 -8.68
N ASP A 172 -2.62 -12.93 -9.13
CA ASP A 172 -3.67 -12.10 -8.57
C ASP A 172 -3.93 -12.45 -7.10
N ILE A 173 -4.04 -11.40 -6.28
CA ILE A 173 -4.40 -11.53 -4.86
C ILE A 173 -5.87 -11.92 -4.70
N ILE A 174 -6.15 -12.77 -3.71
CA ILE A 174 -7.50 -13.21 -3.39
C ILE A 174 -7.77 -13.01 -1.90
N TYR A 175 -8.58 -12.02 -1.59
CA TYR A 175 -9.12 -11.76 -0.26
C TYR A 175 -10.64 -11.90 -0.31
N ASN A 176 -11.16 -12.97 0.26
CA ASN A 176 -12.60 -13.24 0.40
C ASN A 176 -12.86 -13.92 1.77
N PRO A 177 -13.96 -13.61 2.47
CA PRO A 177 -14.94 -12.57 2.12
C PRO A 177 -14.40 -11.16 2.35
N LYS A 178 -14.87 -10.18 1.55
CA LYS A 178 -14.59 -8.76 1.77
C LYS A 178 -15.78 -7.90 1.40
N ILE A 179 -16.16 -6.99 2.28
CA ILE A 179 -17.10 -5.91 1.99
C ILE A 179 -16.28 -4.73 1.47
N LYS A 180 -16.71 -4.11 0.38
CA LYS A 180 -16.00 -2.97 -0.23
C LYS A 180 -16.30 -1.68 0.52
N PHE A 181 -15.58 -1.41 1.60
CA PHE A 181 -15.63 -0.13 2.33
C PHE A 181 -14.81 0.94 1.60
N LEU A 182 -13.66 0.55 1.09
CA LEU A 182 -12.79 1.39 0.27
C LEU A 182 -13.01 1.06 -1.22
N ARG A 183 -13.45 2.04 -1.98
CA ARG A 183 -13.67 1.97 -3.43
C ARG A 183 -12.49 2.51 -4.24
#